data_83c3798ff59879d321217508cbcbc115
#
_entry.id   83c3798ff59879d321217508cbcbc115
#
_cell.length_a   1.000
_cell.length_b   1.000
_cell.length_c   1.000
_cell.angle_alpha   90.00
_cell.angle_beta   90.00
_cell.angle_gamma   90.00
#
_symmetry.space_group_name_H-M   'P 1'
#
loop_
_entity.id
_entity.type
_entity.pdbx_description
1 polymer ?
#
loop_
_entity_poly.entity_id
_entity_poly.type
_entity_poly.pdbx_seq_one_letter_code
_entity_poly.pdbx_strand_id
1 'polypeptide(L)'
;MNIPKLHYISQGKTPEDHLEHIQKACTSGAELVQLRLKNVKKSVVLKTAEKAREITAHFQTRLIINDHYQIAKEVKADGVHLGKTDADPAVARKLLGDYYIIGGTANTLDDCLALVKKGVNYIGLGPFRFTTTKENLSPIIPLLGYQAIVEELKSDMPIIAIGGITIEDVPEILKAGVYGIAASGEITKDFNKINAFHHLLKAPSTNEQLWNRETNF
;
A
#
# COMPACT_ATOMS: atom_id res chain seq x y z
N MET A 1 -3.72 14.95 -3.59
CA MET A 1 -4.22 13.95 -2.60
C MET A 1 -3.02 13.39 -1.87
N ASN A 2 -2.99 13.41 -0.52
CA ASN A 2 -1.86 12.87 0.24
C ASN A 2 -2.02 11.35 0.40
N ILE A 3 -1.04 10.55 -0.03
CA ILE A 3 -1.01 9.09 0.11
C ILE A 3 -0.23 8.75 1.39
N PRO A 4 -0.77 7.98 2.33
CA PRO A 4 -0.01 7.53 3.50
C PRO A 4 1.24 6.73 3.09
N LYS A 5 2.31 6.87 3.85
CA LYS A 5 3.57 6.15 3.57
C LYS A 5 3.54 4.68 4.00
N LEU A 6 2.68 4.32 4.94
CA LEU A 6 2.47 2.94 5.39
C LEU A 6 1.12 2.41 4.92
N HIS A 7 1.13 1.33 4.16
CA HIS A 7 -0.06 0.59 3.76
C HIS A 7 -0.08 -0.77 4.47
N TYR A 8 -1.10 -1.02 5.29
CA TYR A 8 -1.32 -2.36 5.81
C TYR A 8 -2.20 -3.16 4.84
N ILE A 9 -1.74 -4.33 4.40
CA ILE A 9 -2.53 -5.24 3.57
C ILE A 9 -3.04 -6.37 4.45
N SER A 10 -4.37 -6.48 4.57
CA SER A 10 -4.98 -7.50 5.41
C SER A 10 -4.69 -8.91 4.90
N GLN A 11 -4.52 -9.84 5.81
CA GLN A 11 -4.43 -11.26 5.52
C GLN A 11 -5.21 -12.05 6.57
N GLY A 12 -5.60 -13.27 6.23
CA GLY A 12 -6.35 -14.17 7.10
C GLY A 12 -6.78 -15.40 6.32
N LYS A 13 -7.28 -16.42 7.01
CA LYS A 13 -7.85 -17.63 6.41
C LYS A 13 -9.34 -17.45 6.12
N THR A 14 -10.01 -16.61 6.90
CA THR A 14 -11.45 -16.34 6.82
C THR A 14 -11.71 -14.84 6.66
N PRO A 15 -12.87 -14.41 6.18
CA PRO A 15 -13.27 -13.01 6.16
C PRO A 15 -13.22 -12.36 7.55
N GLU A 16 -13.56 -13.12 8.59
CA GLU A 16 -13.56 -12.68 9.98
C GLU A 16 -12.13 -12.37 10.46
N ASP A 17 -11.14 -13.20 10.11
CA ASP A 17 -9.73 -12.93 10.41
C ASP A 17 -9.29 -11.59 9.79
N HIS A 18 -9.70 -11.32 8.54
CA HIS A 18 -9.38 -10.04 7.88
C HIS A 18 -9.98 -8.84 8.62
N LEU A 19 -11.22 -8.94 9.10
CA LEU A 19 -11.89 -7.89 9.86
C LEU A 19 -11.21 -7.65 11.22
N GLU A 20 -10.89 -8.72 11.95
CA GLU A 20 -10.17 -8.64 13.21
C GLU A 20 -8.81 -7.97 13.03
N HIS A 21 -8.05 -8.37 12.00
CA HIS A 21 -6.74 -7.79 11.71
C HIS A 21 -6.83 -6.33 11.25
N ILE A 22 -7.86 -5.96 10.48
CA ILE A 22 -8.12 -4.55 10.12
C ILE A 22 -8.41 -3.74 11.38
N GLN A 23 -9.25 -4.24 12.29
CA GLN A 23 -9.55 -3.56 13.54
C GLN A 23 -8.31 -3.36 14.39
N LYS A 24 -7.47 -4.40 14.56
CA LYS A 24 -6.20 -4.31 15.28
C LYS A 24 -5.24 -3.29 14.64
N ALA A 25 -5.14 -3.31 13.31
CA ALA A 25 -4.31 -2.33 12.60
C ALA A 25 -4.81 -0.89 12.82
N CYS A 26 -6.12 -0.64 12.72
CA CYS A 26 -6.71 0.67 12.98
C CYS A 26 -6.47 1.12 14.42
N THR A 27 -6.68 0.24 15.41
CA THR A 27 -6.41 0.52 16.83
C THR A 27 -4.94 0.85 17.08
N SER A 28 -4.03 0.26 16.31
CA SER A 28 -2.58 0.52 16.38
C SER A 28 -2.13 1.75 15.57
N GLY A 29 -3.07 2.51 14.99
CA GLY A 29 -2.78 3.77 14.30
C GLY A 29 -2.50 3.66 12.81
N ALA A 30 -2.94 2.58 12.14
CA ALA A 30 -2.84 2.50 10.68
C ALA A 30 -3.61 3.64 9.99
N GLU A 31 -2.95 4.38 9.08
CA GLU A 31 -3.56 5.46 8.32
C GLU A 31 -4.27 4.96 7.05
N LEU A 32 -3.85 3.78 6.55
CA LEU A 32 -4.42 3.13 5.38
C LEU A 32 -4.38 1.61 5.53
N VAL A 33 -5.52 0.98 5.30
CA VAL A 33 -5.63 -0.48 5.23
C VAL A 33 -6.18 -0.91 3.88
N GLN A 34 -5.67 -2.02 3.35
CA GLN A 34 -6.17 -2.64 2.13
C GLN A 34 -6.85 -3.96 2.49
N LEU A 35 -8.16 -4.07 2.23
CA LEU A 35 -8.89 -5.34 2.32
C LEU A 35 -8.55 -6.19 1.09
N ARG A 36 -7.80 -7.28 1.30
CA ARG A 36 -7.38 -8.19 0.23
C ARG A 36 -7.90 -9.61 0.49
N LEU A 37 -9.13 -9.88 0.06
CA LEU A 37 -9.73 -11.20 0.01
C LEU A 37 -9.54 -11.82 -1.37
N LYS A 38 -8.97 -13.01 -1.43
CA LYS A 38 -8.77 -13.77 -2.66
C LYS A 38 -9.52 -15.10 -2.58
N ASN A 39 -9.84 -15.65 -3.76
CA ASN A 39 -10.46 -16.98 -3.89
C ASN A 39 -11.81 -17.14 -3.17
N VAL A 40 -12.58 -16.05 -3.03
CA VAL A 40 -13.92 -16.02 -2.45
C VAL A 40 -14.93 -15.41 -3.41
N LYS A 41 -16.21 -15.70 -3.20
CA LYS A 41 -17.30 -15.13 -4.02
C LYS A 41 -17.38 -13.61 -3.83
N LYS A 42 -17.71 -12.87 -4.89
CA LYS A 42 -17.86 -11.40 -4.87
C LYS A 42 -18.83 -10.91 -3.79
N SER A 43 -19.90 -11.67 -3.52
CA SER A 43 -20.86 -11.36 -2.44
C SER A 43 -20.22 -11.44 -1.04
N VAL A 44 -19.23 -12.31 -0.84
CA VAL A 44 -18.48 -12.39 0.42
C VAL A 44 -17.55 -11.19 0.53
N VAL A 45 -16.87 -10.81 -0.56
CA VAL A 45 -16.03 -9.60 -0.59
C VAL A 45 -16.85 -8.37 -0.23
N LEU A 46 -18.06 -8.21 -0.83
CA LEU A 46 -18.95 -7.08 -0.55
C LEU A 46 -19.32 -7.00 0.92
N LYS A 47 -19.87 -8.07 1.50
CA LYS A 47 -20.26 -8.10 2.92
C LYS A 47 -19.09 -7.83 3.88
N THR A 48 -17.91 -8.31 3.53
CA THR A 48 -16.70 -8.06 4.33
C THR A 48 -16.24 -6.62 4.19
N ALA A 49 -16.32 -6.06 2.97
CA ALA A 49 -15.97 -4.66 2.70
C ALA A 49 -16.89 -3.67 3.42
N GLU A 50 -18.20 -3.97 3.52
CA GLU A 50 -19.17 -3.18 4.31
C GLU A 50 -18.73 -3.07 5.78
N LYS A 51 -18.44 -4.23 6.41
CA LYS A 51 -17.96 -4.27 7.80
C LYS A 51 -16.58 -3.61 7.97
N ALA A 52 -15.67 -3.81 7.01
CA ALA A 52 -14.37 -3.16 7.02
C ALA A 52 -14.51 -1.63 6.92
N ARG A 53 -15.49 -1.13 6.13
CA ARG A 53 -15.79 0.31 6.04
C ARG A 53 -16.29 0.88 7.38
N GLU A 54 -17.15 0.15 8.09
CA GLU A 54 -17.63 0.55 9.43
C GLU A 54 -16.46 0.69 10.40
N ILE A 55 -15.57 -0.32 10.44
CA ILE A 55 -14.37 -0.29 11.31
C ILE A 55 -13.49 0.91 10.93
N THR A 56 -13.12 1.03 9.66
CA THR A 56 -12.18 2.08 9.22
C THR A 56 -12.73 3.48 9.37
N ALA A 57 -14.06 3.68 9.21
CA ALA A 57 -14.72 4.95 9.44
C ALA A 57 -14.64 5.40 10.90
N HIS A 58 -14.81 4.46 11.85
CA HIS A 58 -14.69 4.74 13.28
C HIS A 58 -13.30 5.27 13.66
N PHE A 59 -12.24 4.71 13.06
CA PHE A 59 -10.85 5.09 13.32
C PHE A 59 -10.31 6.17 12.37
N GLN A 60 -11.12 6.67 11.44
CA GLN A 60 -10.70 7.61 10.39
C GLN A 60 -9.53 7.07 9.52
N THR A 61 -9.44 5.76 9.42
CA THR A 61 -8.45 5.04 8.59
C THR A 61 -8.98 4.93 7.16
N ARG A 62 -8.13 5.13 6.16
CA ARG A 62 -8.49 4.93 4.75
C ARG A 62 -8.64 3.46 4.42
N LEU A 63 -9.74 3.11 3.73
CA LEU A 63 -10.02 1.77 3.24
C LEU A 63 -9.75 1.69 1.74
N ILE A 64 -8.86 0.80 1.33
CA ILE A 64 -8.62 0.43 -0.06
C ILE A 64 -9.15 -0.98 -0.29
N ILE A 65 -9.94 -1.17 -1.34
CA ILE A 65 -10.43 -2.49 -1.76
C ILE A 65 -9.47 -3.04 -2.81
N ASN A 66 -9.03 -4.29 -2.65
CA ASN A 66 -8.19 -4.95 -3.64
C ASN A 66 -9.04 -5.45 -4.82
N ASP A 67 -8.64 -5.18 -6.08
CA ASP A 67 -9.23 -5.60 -7.36
C ASP A 67 -10.65 -5.07 -7.67
N HIS A 68 -11.55 -5.06 -6.71
CA HIS A 68 -12.98 -4.86 -6.91
C HIS A 68 -13.41 -3.39 -6.84
N TYR A 69 -13.13 -2.59 -7.88
CA TYR A 69 -13.47 -1.16 -7.90
C TYR A 69 -14.96 -0.86 -7.81
N GLN A 70 -15.86 -1.75 -8.31
CA GLN A 70 -17.29 -1.59 -8.15
C GLN A 70 -17.70 -1.70 -6.67
N ILE A 71 -17.11 -2.67 -5.93
CA ILE A 71 -17.34 -2.80 -4.48
C ILE A 71 -16.78 -1.59 -3.74
N ALA A 72 -15.61 -1.09 -4.14
CA ALA A 72 -15.07 0.13 -3.54
C ALA A 72 -16.05 1.31 -3.65
N LYS A 73 -16.74 1.47 -4.77
CA LYS A 73 -17.80 2.47 -4.95
C LYS A 73 -19.00 2.21 -4.07
N GLU A 74 -19.49 0.97 -4.05
CA GLU A 74 -20.70 0.56 -3.34
C GLU A 74 -20.58 0.79 -1.83
N VAL A 75 -19.46 0.39 -1.22
CA VAL A 75 -19.20 0.57 0.21
C VAL A 75 -18.62 1.94 0.56
N LYS A 76 -18.47 2.84 -0.42
CA LYS A 76 -17.85 4.16 -0.24
C LYS A 76 -16.45 4.06 0.41
N ALA A 77 -15.64 3.10 -0.04
CA ALA A 77 -14.25 3.02 0.35
C ALA A 77 -13.47 4.23 -0.15
N ASP A 78 -12.27 4.46 0.36
CA ASP A 78 -11.43 5.58 -0.06
C ASP A 78 -10.74 5.32 -1.40
N GLY A 79 -10.68 4.04 -1.84
CA GLY A 79 -10.09 3.71 -3.13
C GLY A 79 -10.02 2.23 -3.43
N VAL A 80 -9.26 1.94 -4.49
CA VAL A 80 -9.01 0.59 -5.00
C VAL A 80 -7.53 0.40 -5.34
N HIS A 81 -7.02 -0.81 -5.16
CA HIS A 81 -5.72 -1.22 -5.68
C HIS A 81 -5.90 -2.29 -6.74
N LEU A 82 -5.32 -2.09 -7.93
CA LEU A 82 -5.49 -2.94 -9.12
C LEU A 82 -4.17 -3.63 -9.47
N GLY A 83 -4.24 -4.94 -9.62
CA GLY A 83 -3.14 -5.74 -10.15
C GLY A 83 -3.08 -5.67 -11.69
N LYS A 84 -2.04 -6.27 -12.27
CA LYS A 84 -1.78 -6.25 -13.72
C LYS A 84 -2.87 -6.92 -14.57
N THR A 85 -3.56 -7.90 -13.99
CA THR A 85 -4.62 -8.69 -14.65
C THR A 85 -6.03 -8.22 -14.28
N ASP A 86 -6.15 -7.20 -13.44
CA ASP A 86 -7.42 -6.64 -13.01
C ASP A 86 -7.93 -5.59 -14.02
N ALA A 87 -8.95 -4.85 -13.63
CA ALA A 87 -9.50 -3.79 -14.48
C ALA A 87 -8.45 -2.70 -14.77
N ASP A 88 -8.56 -2.09 -15.94
CA ASP A 88 -7.72 -0.94 -16.28
C ASP A 88 -8.01 0.24 -15.34
N PRO A 89 -6.98 0.88 -14.77
CA PRO A 89 -7.14 2.04 -13.89
C PRO A 89 -7.99 3.16 -14.49
N ALA A 90 -7.93 3.39 -15.81
CA ALA A 90 -8.76 4.40 -16.47
C ALA A 90 -10.26 4.03 -16.44
N VAL A 91 -10.60 2.74 -16.55
CA VAL A 91 -11.98 2.24 -16.41
C VAL A 91 -12.46 2.42 -14.97
N ALA A 92 -11.62 2.10 -13.99
CA ALA A 92 -11.94 2.32 -12.59
C ALA A 92 -12.14 3.82 -12.29
N ARG A 93 -11.27 4.70 -12.80
CA ARG A 93 -11.36 6.15 -12.66
C ARG A 93 -12.68 6.70 -13.21
N LYS A 94 -13.10 6.24 -14.39
CA LYS A 94 -14.38 6.66 -15.00
C LYS A 94 -15.59 6.34 -14.12
N LEU A 95 -15.57 5.20 -13.40
CA LEU A 95 -16.66 4.83 -12.49
C LEU A 95 -16.58 5.55 -11.15
N LEU A 96 -15.36 5.62 -10.56
CA LEU A 96 -15.14 6.10 -9.20
C LEU A 96 -15.12 7.63 -9.10
N GLY A 97 -14.61 8.32 -10.12
CA GLY A 97 -14.37 9.76 -10.12
C GLY A 97 -13.01 10.13 -9.50
N ASP A 98 -12.73 11.44 -9.43
CA ASP A 98 -11.40 11.97 -9.12
C ASP A 98 -11.02 11.91 -7.63
N TYR A 99 -11.99 11.77 -6.75
CA TYR A 99 -11.76 11.75 -5.31
C TYR A 99 -11.34 10.37 -4.76
N TYR A 100 -11.46 9.31 -5.56
CA TYR A 100 -11.05 7.98 -5.15
C TYR A 100 -9.55 7.75 -5.42
N ILE A 101 -8.90 7.12 -4.46
CA ILE A 101 -7.52 6.66 -4.59
C ILE A 101 -7.50 5.44 -5.51
N ILE A 102 -6.68 5.47 -6.56
CA ILE A 102 -6.43 4.31 -7.41
C ILE A 102 -4.95 3.99 -7.32
N GLY A 103 -4.62 2.80 -6.81
CA GLY A 103 -3.28 2.24 -6.84
C GLY A 103 -3.14 1.21 -7.95
N GLY A 104 -1.94 1.05 -8.47
CA GLY A 104 -1.63 0.03 -9.46
C GLY A 104 -0.37 -0.77 -9.12
N THR A 105 -0.35 -2.06 -9.48
CA THR A 105 0.83 -2.93 -9.29
C THR A 105 1.80 -2.81 -10.46
N ALA A 106 3.07 -2.58 -10.17
CA ALA A 106 4.19 -2.61 -11.11
C ALA A 106 5.28 -3.58 -10.67
N ASN A 107 6.03 -4.12 -11.65
CA ASN A 107 7.20 -4.98 -11.44
C ASN A 107 8.40 -4.51 -12.27
N THR A 108 8.18 -3.61 -13.22
CA THR A 108 9.19 -3.05 -14.13
C THR A 108 9.00 -1.55 -14.27
N LEU A 109 10.01 -0.86 -14.83
CA LEU A 109 9.90 0.55 -15.20
C LEU A 109 8.76 0.78 -16.22
N ASP A 110 8.62 -0.07 -17.22
CA ASP A 110 7.55 0.05 -18.22
C ASP A 110 6.15 -0.03 -17.58
N ASP A 111 5.97 -0.91 -16.59
CA ASP A 111 4.73 -0.95 -15.80
C ASP A 111 4.47 0.38 -15.10
N CYS A 112 5.51 0.95 -14.46
CA CYS A 112 5.42 2.24 -13.78
C CYS A 112 5.03 3.36 -14.74
N LEU A 113 5.70 3.47 -15.90
CA LEU A 113 5.40 4.46 -16.93
C LEU A 113 3.96 4.32 -17.47
N ALA A 114 3.51 3.07 -17.67
CA ALA A 114 2.14 2.81 -18.09
C ALA A 114 1.11 3.25 -17.04
N LEU A 115 1.37 2.99 -15.75
CA LEU A 115 0.49 3.39 -14.65
C LEU A 115 0.44 4.92 -14.46
N VAL A 116 1.57 5.60 -14.60
CA VAL A 116 1.62 7.08 -14.58
C VAL A 116 0.73 7.65 -15.69
N LYS A 117 0.83 7.12 -16.92
CA LYS A 117 -0.03 7.54 -18.06
C LYS A 117 -1.52 7.28 -17.80
N LYS A 118 -1.86 6.25 -17.02
CA LYS A 118 -3.24 5.92 -16.66
C LYS A 118 -3.78 6.72 -15.47
N GLY A 119 -2.99 7.61 -14.88
CA GLY A 119 -3.43 8.52 -13.83
C GLY A 119 -3.74 7.83 -12.50
N VAL A 120 -2.95 6.82 -12.11
CA VAL A 120 -3.04 6.26 -10.75
C VAL A 120 -2.54 7.27 -9.71
N ASN A 121 -2.89 7.06 -8.45
CA ASN A 121 -2.47 7.93 -7.35
C ASN A 121 -1.21 7.42 -6.64
N TYR A 122 -0.90 6.14 -6.77
CA TYR A 122 0.33 5.52 -6.29
C TYR A 122 0.62 4.22 -7.04
N ILE A 123 1.86 3.81 -7.01
CA ILE A 123 2.32 2.55 -7.61
C ILE A 123 2.83 1.63 -6.52
N GLY A 124 2.27 0.42 -6.44
CA GLY A 124 2.82 -0.67 -5.62
C GLY A 124 3.89 -1.42 -6.42
N LEU A 125 5.16 -1.14 -6.13
CA LEU A 125 6.31 -1.72 -6.84
C LEU A 125 6.89 -2.92 -6.06
N GLY A 126 7.05 -4.05 -6.71
CA GLY A 126 7.62 -5.24 -6.07
C GLY A 126 7.46 -6.53 -6.88
N PRO A 127 7.82 -7.68 -6.30
CA PRO A 127 8.13 -7.88 -4.88
C PRO A 127 9.59 -7.53 -4.51
N PHE A 128 9.78 -7.00 -3.30
CA PHE A 128 11.12 -6.76 -2.74
C PHE A 128 11.82 -8.06 -2.32
N ARG A 129 11.05 -9.00 -1.79
CA ARG A 129 11.51 -10.32 -1.34
C ARG A 129 10.45 -11.38 -1.66
N PHE A 130 10.86 -12.63 -1.68
CA PHE A 130 9.92 -13.74 -1.79
C PHE A 130 8.86 -13.68 -0.67
N THR A 131 7.61 -13.93 -1.03
CA THR A 131 6.49 -13.96 -0.09
C THR A 131 5.46 -14.99 -0.52
N THR A 132 4.86 -15.68 0.42
CA THR A 132 3.77 -16.63 0.20
C THR A 132 2.39 -15.97 0.17
N THR A 133 2.32 -14.65 0.44
CA THR A 133 1.04 -13.91 0.50
C THR A 133 0.39 -13.73 -0.88
N LYS A 134 1.17 -13.83 -1.96
CA LYS A 134 0.70 -13.71 -3.34
C LYS A 134 1.14 -14.92 -4.15
N GLU A 135 0.18 -15.57 -4.81
CA GLU A 135 0.45 -16.57 -5.85
C GLU A 135 1.00 -15.88 -7.11
N ASN A 136 1.78 -16.59 -7.92
CA ASN A 136 2.38 -16.07 -9.17
C ASN A 136 3.18 -14.78 -8.96
N LEU A 137 4.22 -14.86 -8.10
CA LEU A 137 5.13 -13.76 -7.88
C LEU A 137 5.94 -13.45 -9.14
N SER A 138 5.99 -12.17 -9.50
CA SER A 138 6.97 -11.64 -10.44
C SER A 138 8.38 -11.77 -9.89
N PRO A 139 9.43 -11.65 -10.75
CA PRO A 139 10.82 -11.64 -10.28
C PRO A 139 11.03 -10.61 -9.14
N ILE A 140 11.87 -10.98 -8.18
CA ILE A 140 12.25 -10.11 -7.07
C ILE A 140 13.00 -8.89 -7.62
N ILE A 141 12.64 -7.71 -7.14
CA ILE A 141 13.33 -6.45 -7.44
C ILE A 141 14.34 -6.20 -6.30
N PRO A 142 15.64 -6.31 -6.55
CA PRO A 142 16.66 -5.97 -5.55
C PRO A 142 16.69 -4.46 -5.30
N LEU A 143 17.35 -4.03 -4.21
CA LEU A 143 17.40 -2.63 -3.80
C LEU A 143 17.91 -1.69 -4.92
N LEU A 144 18.97 -2.10 -5.63
CA LEU A 144 19.48 -1.35 -6.80
C LEU A 144 18.45 -1.24 -7.93
N GLY A 145 17.56 -2.23 -8.07
CA GLY A 145 16.45 -2.18 -9.03
C GLY A 145 15.40 -1.14 -8.65
N TYR A 146 15.09 -0.99 -7.36
CA TYR A 146 14.23 0.10 -6.89
C TYR A 146 14.84 1.45 -7.18
N GLN A 147 16.11 1.65 -6.83
CA GLN A 147 16.83 2.90 -7.08
C GLN A 147 16.81 3.27 -8.57
N ALA A 148 17.20 2.33 -9.44
CA ALA A 148 17.20 2.55 -10.89
C ALA A 148 15.81 2.92 -11.44
N ILE A 149 14.74 2.22 -10.98
CA ILE A 149 13.37 2.51 -11.42
C ILE A 149 12.92 3.91 -10.95
N VAL A 150 13.17 4.26 -9.69
CA VAL A 150 12.79 5.58 -9.14
C VAL A 150 13.53 6.71 -9.87
N GLU A 151 14.84 6.58 -10.08
CA GLU A 151 15.66 7.57 -10.78
C GLU A 151 15.23 7.75 -12.23
N GLU A 152 14.93 6.66 -12.95
CA GLU A 152 14.56 6.72 -14.37
C GLU A 152 13.10 7.14 -14.59
N LEU A 153 12.21 6.86 -13.65
CA LEU A 153 10.79 7.22 -13.74
C LEU A 153 10.58 8.75 -13.81
N LYS A 154 11.45 9.53 -13.17
CA LYS A 154 11.46 11.02 -13.17
C LYS A 154 10.06 11.61 -12.91
N SER A 155 9.37 11.10 -11.91
CA SER A 155 7.99 11.46 -11.60
C SER A 155 7.79 11.58 -10.09
N ASP A 156 6.95 12.53 -9.67
CA ASP A 156 6.52 12.68 -8.26
C ASP A 156 5.49 11.61 -7.84
N MET A 157 5.26 10.60 -8.66
CA MET A 157 4.34 9.50 -8.38
C MET A 157 4.80 8.73 -7.12
N PRO A 158 3.97 8.64 -6.07
CA PRO A 158 4.31 7.87 -4.89
C PRO A 158 4.56 6.38 -5.22
N ILE A 159 5.80 5.93 -5.03
CA ILE A 159 6.18 4.52 -5.15
C ILE A 159 6.10 3.89 -3.77
N ILE A 160 5.26 2.88 -3.64
CA ILE A 160 5.09 2.08 -2.42
C ILE A 160 5.76 0.73 -2.64
N ALA A 161 6.87 0.48 -1.98
CA ALA A 161 7.53 -0.81 -2.05
C ALA A 161 6.69 -1.89 -1.38
N ILE A 162 6.64 -3.09 -1.99
CA ILE A 162 5.81 -4.20 -1.53
C ILE A 162 6.51 -5.54 -1.68
N GLY A 163 6.13 -6.50 -0.84
CA GLY A 163 6.50 -7.92 -0.97
C GLY A 163 7.62 -8.34 -0.02
N GLY A 164 7.25 -8.99 1.08
CA GLY A 164 8.18 -9.57 2.05
C GLY A 164 9.02 -8.55 2.82
N ILE A 165 8.56 -7.30 2.93
CA ILE A 165 9.27 -6.22 3.62
C ILE A 165 9.13 -6.40 5.13
N THR A 166 10.25 -6.31 5.83
CA THR A 166 10.35 -6.26 7.28
C THR A 166 10.71 -4.85 7.75
N ILE A 167 10.67 -4.63 9.06
CA ILE A 167 10.98 -3.30 9.62
C ILE A 167 12.44 -2.89 9.38
N GLU A 168 13.34 -3.86 9.37
CA GLU A 168 14.77 -3.67 9.16
C GLU A 168 15.12 -3.20 7.72
N ASP A 169 14.24 -3.49 6.75
CA ASP A 169 14.44 -3.11 5.35
C ASP A 169 14.13 -1.63 5.09
N VAL A 170 13.29 -1.00 5.94
CA VAL A 170 12.73 0.32 5.70
C VAL A 170 13.78 1.41 5.43
N PRO A 171 14.87 1.54 6.22
CA PRO A 171 15.85 2.58 6.00
C PRO A 171 16.52 2.49 4.61
N GLU A 172 16.87 1.29 4.17
CA GLU A 172 17.53 1.12 2.87
C GLU A 172 16.55 1.31 1.70
N ILE A 173 15.30 0.88 1.85
CA ILE A 173 14.23 1.13 0.87
C ILE A 173 14.00 2.63 0.69
N LEU A 174 13.97 3.40 1.78
CA LEU A 174 13.82 4.86 1.71
C LEU A 174 15.03 5.54 1.05
N LYS A 175 16.26 5.07 1.31
CA LYS A 175 17.47 5.56 0.64
C LYS A 175 17.44 5.32 -0.87
N ALA A 176 16.77 4.26 -1.33
CA ALA A 176 16.55 4.02 -2.76
C ALA A 176 15.52 4.97 -3.40
N GLY A 177 15.02 5.97 -2.66
CA GLY A 177 14.09 6.99 -3.17
C GLY A 177 12.62 6.57 -3.17
N VAL A 178 12.27 5.45 -2.56
CA VAL A 178 10.89 4.98 -2.46
C VAL A 178 10.10 5.84 -1.47
N TYR A 179 8.88 6.21 -1.82
CA TYR A 179 8.03 7.09 -1.01
C TYR A 179 7.53 6.43 0.28
N GLY A 180 7.20 5.14 0.22
CA GLY A 180 6.62 4.41 1.35
C GLY A 180 6.60 2.91 1.13
N ILE A 181 5.99 2.18 2.04
CA ILE A 181 5.94 0.72 2.00
C ILE A 181 4.53 0.16 2.20
N ALA A 182 4.32 -1.06 1.69
CA ALA A 182 3.15 -1.88 2.00
C ALA A 182 3.61 -3.17 2.70
N ALA A 183 3.11 -3.40 3.91
CA ALA A 183 3.41 -4.58 4.70
C ALA A 183 2.13 -5.37 5.02
N SER A 184 2.26 -6.68 5.08
CA SER A 184 1.17 -7.59 5.44
C SER A 184 1.59 -8.48 6.62
N GLY A 185 2.28 -9.58 6.37
CA GLY A 185 2.65 -10.57 7.37
C GLY A 185 3.47 -10.02 8.54
N GLU A 186 4.33 -9.04 8.28
CA GLU A 186 5.15 -8.40 9.30
C GLU A 186 4.31 -7.68 10.35
N ILE A 187 3.27 -6.96 9.91
CA ILE A 187 2.32 -6.26 10.80
C ILE A 187 1.33 -7.25 11.43
N THR A 188 0.83 -8.23 10.65
CA THR A 188 -0.15 -9.20 11.16
C THR A 188 0.41 -10.06 12.29
N LYS A 189 1.73 -10.33 12.29
CA LYS A 189 2.40 -11.03 13.39
C LYS A 189 2.47 -10.20 14.68
N ASP A 190 2.59 -8.87 14.54
CA ASP A 190 2.68 -7.94 15.66
C ASP A 190 2.24 -6.52 15.22
N PHE A 191 1.03 -6.12 15.60
CA PHE A 191 0.44 -4.84 15.25
C PHE A 191 1.13 -3.64 15.91
N ASN A 192 1.90 -3.84 17.00
CA ASN A 192 2.70 -2.77 17.61
C ASN A 192 3.78 -2.24 16.66
N LYS A 193 4.20 -3.03 15.68
CA LYS A 193 5.15 -2.60 14.63
C LYS A 193 4.65 -1.44 13.78
N ILE A 194 3.33 -1.17 13.73
CA ILE A 194 2.77 -0.01 13.02
C ILE A 194 3.42 1.29 13.52
N ASN A 195 3.54 1.46 14.82
CA ASN A 195 4.19 2.65 15.39
C ASN A 195 5.68 2.74 15.03
N ALA A 196 6.39 1.60 15.04
CA ALA A 196 7.79 1.56 14.64
C ALA A 196 7.97 1.87 13.13
N PHE A 197 7.10 1.35 12.27
CA PHE A 197 7.06 1.71 10.85
C PHE A 197 6.82 3.22 10.65
N HIS A 198 5.84 3.79 11.35
CA HIS A 198 5.55 5.22 11.28
C HIS A 198 6.75 6.06 11.70
N HIS A 199 7.44 5.66 12.75
CA HIS A 199 8.64 6.36 13.20
C HIS A 199 9.73 6.37 12.12
N LEU A 200 10.02 5.23 11.52
CA LEU A 200 11.02 5.12 10.44
C LEU A 200 10.61 5.89 9.18
N LEU A 201 9.33 5.83 8.79
CA LEU A 201 8.81 6.49 7.57
C LEU A 201 8.68 8.02 7.72
N LYS A 202 8.65 8.54 8.95
CA LYS A 202 8.64 9.98 9.27
C LYS A 202 10.03 10.53 9.58
N ALA A 203 11.03 9.67 9.79
CA ALA A 203 12.39 10.12 10.06
C ALA A 203 12.88 11.00 8.90
N PRO A 204 13.37 12.22 9.16
CA PRO A 204 13.98 13.04 8.14
C PRO A 204 15.20 12.33 7.55
N SER A 205 15.51 12.62 6.29
CA SER A 205 16.76 12.12 5.70
C SER A 205 17.96 12.54 6.55
N THR A 206 19.01 11.71 6.60
CA THR A 206 20.20 11.93 7.44
C THR A 206 20.83 13.32 7.28
N ASN A 207 20.67 13.98 6.14
CA ASN A 207 21.18 15.32 5.88
C ASN A 207 20.42 16.43 6.63
N GLU A 208 19.12 16.27 6.88
CA GLU A 208 18.34 17.25 7.64
C GLU A 208 18.57 17.14 9.15
N GLN A 209 18.90 15.95 9.66
CA GLN A 209 19.20 15.75 11.08
C GLN A 209 20.54 16.38 11.51
N LEU A 210 21.51 16.50 10.62
CA LEU A 210 22.80 17.13 10.91
C LEU A 210 22.67 18.65 11.03
N TRP A 211 21.77 19.27 10.24
CA TRP A 211 21.60 20.73 10.25
C TRP A 211 20.92 21.28 11.51
N ASN A 212 19.97 20.55 12.07
CA ASN A 212 19.23 20.99 13.27
C ASN A 212 20.01 20.84 14.57
N ARG A 213 21.17 20.18 14.57
CA ARG A 213 22.04 20.04 15.76
C ARG A 213 23.05 21.17 15.92
N GLU A 214 23.35 21.92 14.87
CA GLU A 214 24.35 22.97 14.90
C GLU A 214 23.77 24.38 15.20
N THR A 215 22.46 24.54 15.31
CA THR A 215 21.79 25.84 15.53
C THR A 215 21.34 26.05 16.98
N ASN A 216 21.75 25.23 17.95
CA ASN A 216 21.48 25.41 19.38
C ASN A 216 22.79 25.65 20.16
N PHE A 217 23.51 26.73 19.80
CA PHE A 217 24.52 27.37 20.65
C PHE A 217 24.32 28.88 20.66
#